data_472759f78965cc80d77f142e1884ab74
#
_entry.id   472759f78965cc80d77f142e1884ab74
#
_cell.length_a   1.000
_cell.length_b   1.000
_cell.length_c   1.000
_cell.angle_alpha   90.00
_cell.angle_beta   90.00
_cell.angle_gamma   90.00
#
_symmetry.space_group_name_H-M   'P 1'
#
loop_
_entity.id
_entity.type
_entity.pdbx_description
1 polymer ?
#
loop_
_entity_poly.entity_id
_entity_poly.type
_entity_poly.pdbx_seq_one_letter_code
_entity_poly.pdbx_strand_id
1 'polypeptide(L)'
;MSLRAAPILLYTALICSALVNPAAAACFASYDQHGSQAASSGEPAATGASTAGDPQQTVKVSELPPLSISKDWTDLAYWGFTLFLAIIGGFQAYLLWGNLRAIERQAIQMEHQTGILQQSVALAEKNAETARQNLDLFISRERAHLRLELMPLESPLCAGPALVSYKITLHGTTEAYVTGSCARVEITDSSEPVDDGHWFPAMNIPQVITPEHRVVEAQVQGIYPKPALEPADIDAIEAGRRFIHFRGFIKYNDVFGTERWTRCRRVWELSQMRNPDGTRSGRWSRRGGAKDNSET
;
A
#
# COMPACT_ATOMS: atom_id res chain seq x y z
N MET A 1 68.75 0.41 -17.14
CA MET A 1 69.28 1.23 -16.09
C MET A 1 68.24 2.30 -15.79
N SER A 2 67.51 2.43 -14.77
CA SER A 2 67.62 2.20 -13.36
C SER A 2 66.22 2.46 -12.78
N LEU A 3 65.52 1.42 -12.40
CA LEU A 3 64.16 1.44 -11.83
C LEU A 3 64.23 1.06 -10.33
N ARG A 4 64.98 1.79 -9.51
CA ARG A 4 65.12 1.46 -8.09
C ARG A 4 64.92 2.63 -7.09
N ALA A 5 64.48 3.81 -7.55
CA ALA A 5 64.31 4.96 -6.63
C ALA A 5 62.85 5.24 -6.26
N ALA A 6 61.86 4.56 -6.82
CA ALA A 6 60.44 4.82 -6.57
C ALA A 6 59.89 4.36 -5.22
N PRO A 7 60.38 3.30 -4.55
CA PRO A 7 59.71 2.85 -3.31
C PRO A 7 60.04 3.68 -2.07
N ILE A 8 61.17 4.40 -2.06
CA ILE A 8 61.57 5.16 -0.84
C ILE A 8 60.77 6.45 -0.70
N LEU A 9 60.40 7.12 -1.80
CA LEU A 9 59.58 8.32 -1.77
C LEU A 9 58.13 8.03 -1.42
N LEU A 10 57.62 6.86 -1.76
CA LEU A 10 56.26 6.44 -1.38
C LEU A 10 56.17 6.13 0.12
N TYR A 11 57.21 5.58 0.71
CA TYR A 11 57.22 5.23 2.13
C TYR A 11 57.32 6.46 3.04
N THR A 12 58.07 7.48 2.63
CA THR A 12 58.15 8.74 3.36
C THR A 12 56.87 9.57 3.27
N ALA A 13 56.17 9.53 2.14
CA ALA A 13 54.83 10.17 2.00
C ALA A 13 53.75 9.49 2.86
N LEU A 14 53.82 8.15 3.02
CA LEU A 14 52.87 7.40 3.84
C LEU A 14 53.08 7.65 5.34
N ILE A 15 54.32 7.81 5.82
CA ILE A 15 54.64 8.09 7.21
C ILE A 15 54.28 9.53 7.59
N CYS A 16 54.42 10.49 6.69
CA CYS A 16 53.99 11.86 6.94
C CYS A 16 52.46 12.01 6.95
N SER A 17 51.74 11.24 6.18
CA SER A 17 50.24 11.30 6.18
C SER A 17 49.63 10.65 7.41
N ALA A 18 50.28 9.67 8.03
CA ALA A 18 49.84 9.03 9.27
C ALA A 18 50.02 9.89 10.52
N LEU A 19 50.93 10.84 10.49
CA LEU A 19 51.23 11.72 11.64
C LEU A 19 50.37 13.00 11.67
N VAL A 20 49.70 13.36 10.54
CA VAL A 20 48.99 14.64 10.43
C VAL A 20 47.45 14.49 10.57
N ASN A 21 46.90 13.28 10.57
CA ASN A 21 45.44 13.16 10.63
C ASN A 21 44.94 11.97 11.47
N PRO A 22 44.90 12.08 12.81
CA PRO A 22 44.28 11.06 13.63
C PRO A 22 42.75 10.97 13.46
N ALA A 23 42.12 11.90 12.72
CA ALA A 23 40.67 11.92 12.53
C ALA A 23 40.16 11.03 11.38
N ALA A 24 41.02 10.52 10.50
CA ALA A 24 40.61 9.70 9.38
C ALA A 24 40.46 8.20 9.68
N ALA A 25 40.90 7.75 10.87
CA ALA A 25 40.80 6.33 11.26
C ALA A 25 39.48 5.97 11.98
N ALA A 26 38.62 6.93 12.29
CA ALA A 26 37.39 6.70 13.05
C ALA A 26 36.10 6.49 12.22
N CYS A 27 36.17 6.57 10.91
CA CYS A 27 34.96 6.46 10.05
C CYS A 27 34.64 5.07 9.46
N PHE A 28 35.38 4.02 9.84
CA PHE A 28 35.12 2.68 9.31
C PHE A 28 34.61 1.65 10.33
N ALA A 29 34.20 2.06 11.49
CA ALA A 29 33.64 1.14 12.50
C ALA A 29 32.44 1.78 13.21
N SER A 30 31.28 1.85 12.54
CA SER A 30 29.97 1.94 13.22
C SER A 30 28.87 2.00 12.20
N TYR A 31 28.58 0.86 11.62
CA TYR A 31 27.27 0.61 10.99
C TYR A 31 26.70 -0.61 11.68
N ASP A 32 26.24 -0.42 12.90
CA ASP A 32 25.20 -1.21 13.56
C ASP A 32 24.90 -0.56 14.92
N GLN A 33 23.73 -0.03 15.05
CA GLN A 33 22.77 -0.27 16.12
C GLN A 33 21.72 0.84 16.22
N HIS A 34 20.52 0.37 16.11
CA HIS A 34 19.26 0.98 16.52
C HIS A 34 19.31 1.62 17.91
N GLY A 35 18.52 2.66 18.09
CA GLY A 35 18.00 2.93 19.42
C GLY A 35 17.67 4.38 19.67
N SER A 36 16.42 4.67 19.65
CA SER A 36 15.74 5.77 20.33
C SER A 36 16.47 6.27 21.58
N GLN A 37 16.56 7.57 21.77
CA GLN A 37 15.94 8.17 22.95
C GLN A 37 16.10 9.70 22.98
N ALA A 38 15.02 10.28 23.30
CA ALA A 38 14.59 11.53 23.84
C ALA A 38 15.62 12.48 24.48
N ALA A 39 15.41 13.74 24.17
CA ALA A 39 15.46 14.95 24.96
C ALA A 39 16.05 14.89 26.37
N SER A 40 17.02 15.77 26.60
CA SER A 40 17.10 16.46 27.87
C SER A 40 17.94 17.73 27.72
N SER A 41 17.28 18.82 27.86
CA SER A 41 17.77 20.17 28.18
C SER A 41 18.64 20.18 29.43
N GLY A 42 19.71 20.94 29.40
CA GLY A 42 20.51 21.21 30.61
C GLY A 42 21.55 22.25 30.36
N GLU A 43 21.17 23.50 30.45
CA GLU A 43 22.04 24.62 30.75
C GLU A 43 22.51 24.49 32.22
N PRO A 44 23.77 24.77 32.54
CA PRO A 44 23.98 25.75 33.60
C PRO A 44 25.11 26.75 33.34
N ALA A 45 24.78 27.99 33.44
CA ALA A 45 25.14 28.91 34.47
C ALA A 45 26.65 29.20 34.65
N ALA A 46 26.93 30.42 34.32
CA ALA A 46 28.08 31.20 34.69
C ALA A 46 28.31 31.23 36.22
N THR A 47 29.54 31.10 36.63
CA THR A 47 29.95 31.69 37.86
C THR A 47 31.37 32.24 37.69
N GLY A 48 31.48 33.48 37.86
CA GLY A 48 32.60 34.30 38.00
C GLY A 48 33.32 34.08 39.34
N ALA A 49 34.56 34.41 39.30
CA ALA A 49 35.31 34.91 40.44
C ALA A 49 36.57 35.63 39.93
N SER A 50 36.55 36.83 40.03
CA SER A 50 37.41 37.84 40.54
C SER A 50 38.45 37.30 41.54
N THR A 51 39.71 37.64 41.39
CA THR A 51 40.48 38.24 42.47
C THR A 51 41.93 38.55 42.06
N ALA A 52 42.18 39.77 42.16
CA ALA A 52 43.26 40.36 42.96
C ALA A 52 44.69 40.23 42.42
N GLY A 53 45.21 41.35 42.13
CA GLY A 53 46.42 41.95 42.07
C GLY A 53 47.55 41.34 42.94
N ASP A 54 48.71 41.31 42.32
CA ASP A 54 49.94 41.17 43.05
C ASP A 54 51.02 42.03 42.37
N PRO A 55 51.94 42.52 43.17
CA PRO A 55 52.66 43.77 42.92
C PRO A 55 53.77 43.57 41.89
N GLN A 56 53.98 44.62 41.12
CA GLN A 56 55.16 44.80 40.28
C GLN A 56 56.45 44.73 41.12
N GLN A 57 57.09 43.58 41.06
CA GLN A 57 58.52 43.52 41.37
C GLN A 57 59.31 44.10 40.20
N THR A 58 59.71 45.31 40.34
CA THR A 58 60.76 45.93 39.53
C THR A 58 62.09 45.23 39.80
N VAL A 59 62.39 44.24 38.99
CA VAL A 59 63.72 43.62 38.93
C VAL A 59 64.64 44.64 38.24
N LYS A 60 65.53 45.23 39.03
CA LYS A 60 66.66 45.95 38.45
C LYS A 60 67.56 44.98 37.72
N VAL A 61 67.43 45.02 36.38
CA VAL A 61 68.36 44.29 35.49
C VAL A 61 69.71 45.05 35.59
N SER A 62 70.61 44.52 36.36
CA SER A 62 72.00 44.93 36.32
C SER A 62 72.58 44.58 34.95
N GLU A 63 73.34 45.54 34.43
CA GLU A 63 73.96 45.55 33.13
C GLU A 63 74.57 44.18 32.76
N LEU A 64 73.96 43.51 31.74
CA LEU A 64 74.56 42.37 31.09
C LEU A 64 75.73 42.88 30.21
N PRO A 65 76.92 42.22 30.32
CA PRO A 65 78.00 42.57 29.41
C PRO A 65 77.58 42.39 27.91
N PRO A 66 78.09 43.26 27.03
CA PRO A 66 77.73 43.16 25.61
C PRO A 66 78.24 41.83 25.03
N LEU A 67 77.34 40.88 24.87
CA LEU A 67 77.63 39.67 24.09
C LEU A 67 77.79 40.10 22.65
N SER A 68 79.08 40.19 22.23
CA SER A 68 79.37 40.31 20.82
C SER A 68 79.05 38.95 20.12
N ILE A 69 77.84 38.76 19.71
CA ILE A 69 77.42 37.63 18.92
C ILE A 69 78.04 37.82 17.53
N SER A 70 79.01 36.93 17.15
CA SER A 70 79.53 36.86 15.79
C SER A 70 78.42 36.47 14.84
N LYS A 71 77.99 37.43 14.07
CA LYS A 71 76.65 37.50 13.39
C LYS A 71 76.48 36.76 12.09
N ASP A 72 77.53 36.04 11.63
CA ASP A 72 77.51 35.65 10.21
C ASP A 72 76.94 34.24 9.86
N TRP A 73 77.05 33.27 10.76
CA TRP A 73 76.68 31.92 10.46
C TRP A 73 75.24 31.58 10.97
N THR A 74 74.85 32.02 12.11
CA THR A 74 73.54 31.77 12.72
C THR A 74 72.40 32.44 11.94
N ASP A 75 72.64 33.65 11.43
CA ASP A 75 71.68 34.37 10.62
C ASP A 75 71.40 33.65 9.25
N LEU A 76 72.49 33.13 8.65
CA LEU A 76 72.37 32.39 7.41
C LEU A 76 71.58 31.06 7.58
N ALA A 77 71.83 30.34 8.68
CA ALA A 77 71.10 29.12 9.01
C ALA A 77 69.65 29.39 9.34
N TYR A 78 69.33 30.50 10.01
CA TYR A 78 67.95 30.92 10.29
C TYR A 78 67.19 31.24 9.00
N TRP A 79 67.80 32.01 8.08
CA TRP A 79 67.17 32.28 6.78
C TRP A 79 67.01 31.05 5.92
N GLY A 80 67.95 30.13 5.93
CA GLY A 80 67.87 28.85 5.24
C GLY A 80 66.74 27.98 5.75
N PHE A 81 66.58 27.90 7.08
CA PHE A 81 65.49 27.14 7.71
C PHE A 81 64.11 27.76 7.44
N THR A 82 64.02 29.10 7.49
CA THR A 82 62.78 29.80 7.19
C THR A 82 62.32 29.60 5.72
N LEU A 83 63.29 29.66 4.79
CA LEU A 83 63.02 29.36 3.38
C LEU A 83 62.56 27.93 3.17
N PHE A 84 63.18 26.96 3.86
CA PHE A 84 62.80 25.55 3.79
C PHE A 84 61.39 25.32 4.30
N LEU A 85 60.99 25.94 5.42
CA LEU A 85 59.63 25.90 5.93
C LEU A 85 58.60 26.54 4.97
N ALA A 86 58.98 27.64 4.32
CA ALA A 86 58.15 28.30 3.35
C ALA A 86 57.89 27.42 2.11
N ILE A 87 58.94 26.68 1.67
CA ILE A 87 58.82 25.72 0.55
C ILE A 87 57.86 24.57 0.94
N ILE A 88 58.04 23.98 2.13
CA ILE A 88 57.17 22.92 2.63
C ILE A 88 55.73 23.40 2.74
N GLY A 89 55.50 24.58 3.32
CA GLY A 89 54.17 25.19 3.44
C GLY A 89 53.51 25.42 2.06
N GLY A 90 54.28 25.93 1.11
CA GLY A 90 53.81 26.12 -0.26
C GLY A 90 53.42 24.80 -0.94
N PHE A 91 54.24 23.76 -0.73
CA PHE A 91 53.93 22.44 -1.26
C PHE A 91 52.68 21.82 -0.62
N GLN A 92 52.51 21.96 0.68
CA GLN A 92 51.29 21.52 1.38
C GLN A 92 50.05 22.26 0.85
N ALA A 93 50.15 23.58 0.68
CA ALA A 93 49.06 24.39 0.14
C ALA A 93 48.70 23.94 -1.29
N TYR A 94 49.69 23.62 -2.12
CA TYR A 94 49.46 23.09 -3.46
C TYR A 94 48.74 21.75 -3.47
N LEU A 95 49.15 20.82 -2.60
CA LEU A 95 48.50 19.51 -2.43
C LEU A 95 47.06 19.66 -1.92
N LEU A 96 46.83 20.54 -0.95
CA LEU A 96 45.48 20.81 -0.45
C LEU A 96 44.56 21.37 -1.53
N TRP A 97 45.07 22.27 -2.37
CA TRP A 97 44.30 22.81 -3.48
C TRP A 97 43.91 21.74 -4.53
N GLY A 98 44.85 20.83 -4.83
CA GLY A 98 44.59 19.66 -5.68
C GLY A 98 43.48 18.75 -5.11
N ASN A 99 43.54 18.45 -3.82
CA ASN A 99 42.54 17.66 -3.11
C ASN A 99 41.16 18.36 -3.09
N LEU A 100 41.14 19.67 -2.88
CA LEU A 100 39.90 20.44 -2.85
C LEU A 100 39.16 20.38 -4.21
N ARG A 101 39.90 20.50 -5.31
CA ARG A 101 39.33 20.33 -6.67
C ARG A 101 38.83 18.91 -6.91
N ALA A 102 39.50 17.88 -6.37
CA ALA A 102 39.04 16.51 -6.48
C ALA A 102 37.72 16.28 -5.72
N ILE A 103 37.61 16.81 -4.51
CA ILE A 103 36.39 16.77 -3.68
C ILE A 103 35.23 17.51 -4.36
N GLU A 104 35.48 18.67 -4.96
CA GLU A 104 34.45 19.42 -5.70
C GLU A 104 33.89 18.58 -6.86
N ARG A 105 34.76 17.95 -7.65
CA ARG A 105 34.32 17.03 -8.73
C ARG A 105 33.52 15.83 -8.19
N GLN A 106 33.94 15.26 -7.07
CA GLN A 106 33.20 14.17 -6.44
C GLN A 106 31.82 14.63 -5.94
N ALA A 107 31.73 15.84 -5.38
CA ALA A 107 30.46 16.39 -4.94
C ALA A 107 29.47 16.57 -6.10
N ILE A 108 29.93 17.10 -7.22
CA ILE A 108 29.10 17.24 -8.44
C ILE A 108 28.64 15.86 -8.96
N GLN A 109 29.53 14.85 -8.93
CA GLN A 109 29.16 13.50 -9.34
C GLN A 109 28.12 12.87 -8.41
N MET A 110 28.26 13.08 -7.09
CA MET A 110 27.29 12.59 -6.10
C MET A 110 25.93 13.27 -6.24
N GLU A 111 25.91 14.57 -6.51
CA GLU A 111 24.68 15.30 -6.80
C GLU A 111 23.95 14.72 -8.02
N HIS A 112 24.68 14.47 -9.08
CA HIS A 112 24.12 13.84 -10.29
C HIS A 112 23.61 12.42 -10.02
N GLN A 113 24.38 11.61 -9.27
CA GLN A 113 23.94 10.27 -8.86
C GLN A 113 22.69 10.31 -7.97
N THR A 114 22.64 11.28 -7.04
CA THR A 114 21.46 11.46 -6.19
C THR A 114 20.22 11.81 -7.02
N GLY A 115 20.36 12.66 -8.05
CA GLY A 115 19.28 12.98 -8.99
C GLY A 115 18.77 11.73 -9.75
N ILE A 116 19.67 10.88 -10.23
CA ILE A 116 19.30 9.62 -10.90
C ILE A 116 18.61 8.66 -9.91
N LEU A 117 19.12 8.56 -8.69
CA LEU A 117 18.49 7.72 -7.65
C LEU A 117 17.09 8.20 -7.31
N GLN A 118 16.88 9.51 -7.15
CA GLN A 118 15.54 10.05 -6.92
C GLN A 118 14.58 9.73 -8.06
N GLN A 119 15.02 9.84 -9.31
CA GLN A 119 14.20 9.46 -10.46
C GLN A 119 13.90 7.96 -10.47
N SER A 120 14.88 7.12 -10.14
CA SER A 120 14.68 5.67 -10.09
C SER A 120 13.73 5.25 -8.97
N VAL A 121 13.78 5.90 -7.81
CA VAL A 121 12.85 5.68 -6.69
C VAL A 121 11.43 6.10 -7.10
N ALA A 122 11.25 7.26 -7.71
CA ALA A 122 9.93 7.70 -8.19
C ALA A 122 9.35 6.76 -9.25
N LEU A 123 10.19 6.24 -10.14
CA LEU A 123 9.77 5.25 -11.13
C LEU A 123 9.40 3.90 -10.48
N ALA A 124 10.17 3.47 -9.49
CA ALA A 124 9.89 2.24 -8.74
C ALA A 124 8.57 2.35 -7.97
N GLU A 125 8.29 3.49 -7.34
CA GLU A 125 7.03 3.76 -6.65
C GLU A 125 5.84 3.71 -7.62
N LYS A 126 5.96 4.35 -8.78
CA LYS A 126 4.92 4.29 -9.82
C LYS A 126 4.69 2.88 -10.33
N ASN A 127 5.77 2.10 -10.52
CA ASN A 127 5.66 0.70 -10.95
C ASN A 127 4.99 -0.16 -9.87
N ALA A 128 5.32 0.06 -8.59
CA ALA A 128 4.68 -0.64 -7.47
C ALA A 128 3.18 -0.33 -7.38
N GLU A 129 2.79 0.93 -7.56
CA GLU A 129 1.38 1.33 -7.59
C GLU A 129 0.64 0.71 -8.78
N THR A 130 1.25 0.71 -9.97
CA THR A 130 0.68 0.06 -11.15
C THR A 130 0.53 -1.46 -10.95
N ALA A 131 1.53 -2.10 -10.34
CA ALA A 131 1.47 -3.53 -10.02
C ALA A 131 0.35 -3.84 -9.03
N ARG A 132 0.16 -2.98 -8.01
CA ARG A 132 -0.93 -3.10 -7.04
C ARG A 132 -2.30 -2.98 -7.72
N GLN A 133 -2.48 -1.97 -8.56
CA GLN A 133 -3.73 -1.79 -9.32
C GLN A 133 -4.02 -2.98 -10.24
N ASN A 134 -3.01 -3.51 -10.92
CA ASN A 134 -3.15 -4.70 -11.76
C ASN A 134 -3.52 -5.93 -10.91
N LEU A 135 -2.94 -6.09 -9.73
CA LEU A 135 -3.27 -7.16 -8.80
C LEU A 135 -4.72 -7.04 -8.32
N ASP A 136 -5.17 -5.84 -7.96
CA ASP A 136 -6.55 -5.59 -7.52
C ASP A 136 -7.55 -5.89 -8.65
N LEU A 137 -7.25 -5.50 -9.88
CA LEU A 137 -8.04 -5.84 -11.05
C LEU A 137 -8.06 -7.35 -11.32
N PHE A 138 -6.93 -8.02 -11.21
CA PHE A 138 -6.83 -9.47 -11.35
C PHE A 138 -7.66 -10.18 -10.30
N ILE A 139 -7.46 -9.83 -9.01
CA ILE A 139 -8.25 -10.39 -7.91
C ILE A 139 -9.75 -10.14 -8.13
N SER A 140 -10.13 -8.94 -8.54
CA SER A 140 -11.53 -8.59 -8.80
C SER A 140 -12.14 -9.44 -9.92
N ARG A 141 -11.39 -9.75 -10.97
CA ARG A 141 -11.82 -10.58 -12.09
C ARG A 141 -11.93 -12.06 -11.73
N GLU A 142 -11.00 -12.55 -10.92
CA GLU A 142 -10.91 -13.96 -10.55
C GLU A 142 -11.87 -14.34 -9.41
N ARG A 143 -12.31 -13.35 -8.64
CA ARG A 143 -13.22 -13.58 -7.50
C ARG A 143 -14.54 -14.21 -7.93
N ALA A 144 -15.03 -15.07 -7.04
CA ALA A 144 -16.37 -15.64 -7.18
C ALA A 144 -17.45 -14.56 -7.09
N HIS A 145 -18.34 -14.54 -8.07
CA HIS A 145 -19.56 -13.75 -8.07
C HIS A 145 -20.73 -14.69 -8.33
N LEU A 146 -21.67 -14.76 -7.40
CA LEU A 146 -22.88 -15.55 -7.58
C LEU A 146 -23.99 -14.65 -8.14
N ARG A 147 -24.60 -15.11 -9.23
CA ARG A 147 -25.75 -14.47 -9.83
C ARG A 147 -26.96 -15.37 -9.71
N LEU A 148 -28.07 -14.82 -9.27
CA LEU A 148 -29.32 -15.52 -9.14
C LEU A 148 -30.28 -15.08 -10.28
N GLU A 149 -30.68 -16.04 -11.10
CA GLU A 149 -31.59 -15.85 -12.22
C GLU A 149 -32.85 -16.68 -11.99
N LEU A 150 -34.00 -16.09 -12.22
CA LEU A 150 -35.28 -16.80 -12.14
C LEU A 150 -35.66 -17.36 -13.50
N MET A 151 -36.08 -18.61 -13.48
CA MET A 151 -36.69 -19.22 -14.65
C MET A 151 -38.13 -18.70 -14.83
N PRO A 152 -38.62 -18.58 -16.04
CA PRO A 152 -40.03 -18.24 -16.29
C PRO A 152 -40.96 -19.22 -15.56
N LEU A 153 -42.03 -18.69 -14.99
CA LEU A 153 -43.10 -19.56 -14.50
C LEU A 153 -43.82 -20.26 -15.67
N GLU A 154 -44.28 -21.46 -15.40
CA GLU A 154 -45.12 -22.16 -16.37
C GLU A 154 -46.36 -21.36 -16.66
N SER A 155 -46.73 -21.30 -17.93
CA SER A 155 -47.95 -20.64 -18.40
C SER A 155 -48.81 -21.66 -19.16
N PRO A 156 -50.10 -21.77 -18.82
CA PRO A 156 -50.86 -21.00 -17.84
C PRO A 156 -50.51 -21.34 -16.37
N LEU A 157 -50.70 -20.39 -15.48
CA LEU A 157 -50.57 -20.65 -14.04
C LEU A 157 -51.62 -21.68 -13.62
N CYS A 158 -51.19 -22.71 -12.90
CA CYS A 158 -52.07 -23.75 -12.41
C CYS A 158 -52.30 -23.63 -10.91
N ALA A 159 -53.48 -23.98 -10.45
CA ALA A 159 -53.78 -24.10 -9.04
C ALA A 159 -52.92 -25.25 -8.45
N GLY A 160 -52.29 -25.01 -7.29
CA GLY A 160 -51.44 -25.96 -6.65
C GLY A 160 -50.22 -25.32 -6.01
N PRO A 161 -49.27 -26.11 -5.53
CA PRO A 161 -48.01 -25.59 -4.97
C PRO A 161 -47.25 -24.87 -6.09
N ALA A 162 -47.08 -23.58 -5.96
CA ALA A 162 -46.27 -22.82 -6.92
C ALA A 162 -44.81 -23.20 -6.75
N LEU A 163 -44.23 -23.62 -7.87
CA LEU A 163 -42.81 -23.91 -7.95
C LEU A 163 -42.13 -22.76 -8.71
N VAL A 164 -41.26 -22.08 -8.04
CA VAL A 164 -40.39 -21.09 -8.69
C VAL A 164 -39.00 -21.68 -8.83
N SER A 165 -38.65 -21.98 -10.06
CA SER A 165 -37.32 -22.46 -10.39
C SER A 165 -36.36 -21.28 -10.54
N TYR A 166 -35.16 -21.43 -10.00
CA TYR A 166 -34.11 -20.45 -10.13
C TYR A 166 -32.78 -21.13 -10.41
N LYS A 167 -31.91 -20.36 -11.03
CA LYS A 167 -30.57 -20.76 -11.40
C LYS A 167 -29.57 -19.85 -10.71
N ILE A 168 -28.62 -20.45 -10.02
CA ILE A 168 -27.46 -19.75 -9.46
C ILE A 168 -26.30 -20.00 -10.38
N THR A 169 -25.69 -18.95 -10.89
CA THR A 169 -24.54 -19.03 -11.79
C THR A 169 -23.32 -18.43 -11.09
N LEU A 170 -22.24 -19.19 -11.03
CA LEU A 170 -20.94 -18.73 -10.58
C LEU A 170 -20.21 -18.04 -11.74
N HIS A 171 -19.88 -16.78 -11.55
CA HIS A 171 -18.98 -16.02 -12.39
C HIS A 171 -17.64 -15.87 -11.66
N GLY A 172 -16.56 -15.85 -12.43
CA GLY A 172 -15.19 -15.88 -11.88
C GLY A 172 -14.60 -17.28 -12.00
N THR A 173 -13.38 -17.43 -11.53
CA THR A 173 -12.60 -18.67 -11.63
C THR A 173 -12.40 -19.34 -10.30
N THR A 174 -12.78 -18.69 -9.20
CA THR A 174 -12.62 -19.20 -7.83
C THR A 174 -13.94 -19.75 -7.28
N GLU A 175 -13.83 -20.57 -6.24
CA GLU A 175 -14.96 -21.17 -5.56
C GLU A 175 -15.72 -20.15 -4.69
N ALA A 176 -17.00 -20.42 -4.48
CA ALA A 176 -17.87 -19.71 -3.56
C ALA A 176 -18.31 -20.63 -2.42
N TYR A 177 -18.00 -20.28 -1.19
CA TYR A 177 -18.39 -21.01 0.02
C TYR A 177 -19.66 -20.40 0.60
N VAL A 178 -20.80 -21.04 0.37
CA VAL A 178 -22.10 -20.53 0.81
C VAL A 178 -22.24 -20.66 2.33
N THR A 179 -22.42 -19.55 3.00
CA THR A 179 -22.59 -19.46 4.46
C THR A 179 -24.05 -19.24 4.88
N GLY A 180 -24.89 -18.81 3.96
CA GLY A 180 -26.31 -18.64 4.21
C GLY A 180 -27.07 -18.39 2.91
N SER A 181 -28.29 -18.87 2.84
CA SER A 181 -29.14 -18.68 1.69
C SER A 181 -30.60 -18.75 2.10
N CYS A 182 -31.43 -17.91 1.49
CA CYS A 182 -32.88 -18.00 1.64
C CYS A 182 -33.59 -17.54 0.39
N ALA A 183 -34.77 -18.09 0.16
CA ALA A 183 -35.66 -17.64 -0.89
C ALA A 183 -37.11 -17.70 -0.42
N ARG A 184 -37.89 -16.77 -0.89
CA ARG A 184 -39.31 -16.65 -0.60
C ARG A 184 -40.08 -16.24 -1.87
N VAL A 185 -41.20 -16.87 -2.03
CA VAL A 185 -42.23 -16.45 -2.98
C VAL A 185 -43.44 -15.95 -2.21
N GLU A 186 -43.95 -14.80 -2.56
CA GLU A 186 -45.11 -14.18 -1.92
C GLU A 186 -46.10 -13.70 -2.96
N ILE A 187 -47.39 -13.70 -2.56
CA ILE A 187 -48.44 -13.06 -3.32
C ILE A 187 -48.94 -11.86 -2.53
N THR A 188 -48.93 -10.70 -3.17
CA THR A 188 -49.37 -9.43 -2.54
C THR A 188 -50.33 -8.70 -3.48
N ASP A 189 -51.11 -7.81 -2.89
CA ASP A 189 -52.01 -6.91 -3.64
C ASP A 189 -51.26 -5.68 -4.19
N SER A 190 -50.02 -5.52 -3.84
CA SER A 190 -49.17 -4.40 -4.30
C SER A 190 -48.09 -4.87 -5.26
N SER A 191 -47.84 -4.10 -6.30
CA SER A 191 -46.69 -4.30 -7.19
C SER A 191 -45.36 -3.96 -6.53
N GLU A 192 -45.39 -3.24 -5.40
CA GLU A 192 -44.21 -2.97 -4.62
C GLU A 192 -44.14 -3.93 -3.43
N PRO A 193 -43.03 -4.62 -3.26
CA PRO A 193 -42.85 -5.59 -2.19
C PRO A 193 -42.78 -4.92 -0.83
N VAL A 194 -43.51 -5.43 0.12
CA VAL A 194 -43.44 -5.01 1.53
C VAL A 194 -42.24 -5.68 2.19
N ASP A 195 -41.39 -4.92 2.84
CA ASP A 195 -40.28 -5.46 3.65
C ASP A 195 -40.78 -5.70 5.07
N ASP A 196 -41.17 -6.94 5.34
CA ASP A 196 -41.64 -7.35 6.67
C ASP A 196 -40.51 -7.84 7.59
N GLY A 197 -39.26 -7.76 7.15
CA GLY A 197 -38.08 -8.17 7.92
C GLY A 197 -37.96 -9.69 8.17
N HIS A 198 -38.95 -10.48 7.77
CA HIS A 198 -38.90 -11.93 7.96
C HIS A 198 -38.10 -12.64 6.86
N TRP A 199 -37.06 -13.34 7.26
CA TRP A 199 -36.24 -14.20 6.40
C TRP A 199 -36.72 -15.65 6.51
N PHE A 200 -36.74 -16.35 5.38
CA PHE A 200 -37.39 -17.64 5.21
C PHE A 200 -36.37 -18.78 4.99
N PRO A 201 -36.91 -20.03 4.88
CA PRO A 201 -36.07 -21.20 4.96
C PRO A 201 -34.89 -21.18 4.01
N ALA A 202 -33.85 -21.83 4.44
CA ALA A 202 -32.64 -21.99 3.65
C ALA A 202 -32.96 -22.60 2.29
N MET A 203 -32.35 -22.06 1.25
CA MET A 203 -32.36 -22.64 -0.08
C MET A 203 -31.58 -23.97 -0.03
N ASN A 204 -32.09 -25.00 -0.68
CA ASN A 204 -31.36 -26.24 -0.83
C ASN A 204 -30.30 -26.10 -1.92
N ILE A 205 -29.17 -25.51 -1.56
CA ILE A 205 -28.05 -25.30 -2.47
C ILE A 205 -26.78 -25.89 -1.87
N PRO A 206 -25.81 -26.31 -2.70
CA PRO A 206 -24.53 -26.80 -2.22
C PRO A 206 -23.82 -25.77 -1.35
N GLN A 207 -23.12 -26.23 -0.34
CA GLN A 207 -22.28 -25.36 0.51
C GLN A 207 -21.08 -24.77 -0.24
N VAL A 208 -20.64 -25.43 -1.31
CA VAL A 208 -19.55 -24.98 -2.17
C VAL A 208 -20.01 -25.02 -3.62
N ILE A 209 -19.85 -23.92 -4.33
CA ILE A 209 -20.08 -23.82 -5.76
C ILE A 209 -18.72 -23.63 -6.44
N THR A 210 -18.35 -24.61 -7.25
CA THR A 210 -17.03 -24.65 -7.89
C THR A 210 -17.08 -24.20 -9.34
N PRO A 211 -15.95 -23.80 -9.94
CA PRO A 211 -15.89 -23.44 -11.35
C PRO A 211 -16.26 -24.58 -12.32
N GLU A 212 -16.15 -25.84 -11.87
CA GLU A 212 -16.54 -27.02 -12.65
C GLU A 212 -18.05 -27.22 -12.63
N HIS A 213 -18.71 -26.85 -11.52
CA HIS A 213 -20.14 -26.91 -11.33
C HIS A 213 -20.72 -25.50 -11.17
N ARG A 214 -20.53 -24.67 -12.20
CA ARG A 214 -20.88 -23.24 -12.18
C ARG A 214 -22.35 -22.94 -12.05
N VAL A 215 -23.19 -23.91 -12.34
CA VAL A 215 -24.63 -23.74 -12.44
C VAL A 215 -25.30 -24.66 -11.45
N VAL A 216 -26.06 -24.08 -10.56
CA VAL A 216 -26.91 -24.81 -9.62
C VAL A 216 -28.35 -24.44 -9.91
N GLU A 217 -29.16 -25.40 -10.27
CA GLU A 217 -30.60 -25.23 -10.45
C GLU A 217 -31.31 -25.73 -9.18
N ALA A 218 -32.20 -24.89 -8.69
CA ALA A 218 -32.97 -25.21 -7.50
C ALA A 218 -34.39 -24.64 -7.60
N GLN A 219 -35.22 -25.05 -6.68
CA GLN A 219 -36.63 -24.68 -6.67
C GLN A 219 -37.05 -24.23 -5.27
N VAL A 220 -37.89 -23.21 -5.23
CA VAL A 220 -38.66 -22.83 -4.04
C VAL A 220 -40.02 -23.39 -4.16
N GLN A 221 -40.40 -24.21 -3.16
CA GLN A 221 -41.74 -24.76 -3.06
C GLN A 221 -42.60 -23.92 -2.12
N GLY A 222 -43.78 -23.63 -2.55
CA GLY A 222 -44.76 -22.93 -1.74
C GLY A 222 -44.71 -21.41 -1.86
N ILE A 223 -45.82 -20.83 -1.51
CA ILE A 223 -46.05 -19.39 -1.56
C ILE A 223 -46.47 -18.94 -0.17
N TYR A 224 -45.96 -17.82 0.27
CA TYR A 224 -46.38 -17.23 1.52
C TYR A 224 -47.53 -16.23 1.28
N PRO A 225 -48.51 -16.14 2.15
CA PRO A 225 -48.74 -16.90 3.38
C PRO A 225 -49.42 -18.26 3.16
N LYS A 226 -49.78 -18.61 1.94
CA LYS A 226 -50.48 -19.85 1.60
C LYS A 226 -49.53 -20.83 0.94
N PRO A 227 -49.67 -22.15 1.20
CA PRO A 227 -48.80 -23.18 0.60
C PRO A 227 -49.02 -23.39 -0.90
N ALA A 228 -50.15 -22.95 -1.41
CA ALA A 228 -50.55 -23.20 -2.81
C ALA A 228 -51.33 -22.02 -3.41
N LEU A 229 -51.28 -21.88 -4.74
CA LEU A 229 -52.12 -21.01 -5.53
C LEU A 229 -53.54 -21.52 -5.55
N GLU A 230 -54.50 -20.70 -5.19
CA GLU A 230 -55.91 -20.96 -5.37
C GLU A 230 -56.38 -20.42 -6.73
N PRO A 231 -57.46 -20.96 -7.33
CA PRO A 231 -58.01 -20.42 -8.60
C PRO A 231 -58.32 -18.92 -8.51
N ALA A 232 -58.81 -18.44 -7.37
CA ALA A 232 -59.12 -17.03 -7.15
C ALA A 232 -57.83 -16.15 -7.14
N ASP A 233 -56.69 -16.68 -6.69
CA ASP A 233 -55.42 -15.98 -6.75
C ASP A 233 -54.93 -15.87 -8.21
N ILE A 234 -55.13 -16.93 -9.01
CA ILE A 234 -54.75 -16.95 -10.43
C ILE A 234 -55.57 -15.90 -11.20
N ASP A 235 -56.90 -15.89 -11.01
CA ASP A 235 -57.79 -14.90 -11.64
C ASP A 235 -57.40 -13.46 -11.23
N ALA A 236 -56.99 -13.26 -9.98
CA ALA A 236 -56.57 -11.97 -9.50
C ALA A 236 -55.17 -11.55 -10.08
N ILE A 237 -54.26 -12.51 -10.27
CA ILE A 237 -52.96 -12.28 -10.90
C ILE A 237 -53.15 -11.97 -12.39
N GLU A 238 -53.98 -12.74 -13.07
CA GLU A 238 -54.31 -12.51 -14.50
C GLU A 238 -54.99 -11.16 -14.71
N ALA A 239 -55.80 -10.73 -13.76
CA ALA A 239 -56.45 -9.43 -13.76
C ALA A 239 -55.50 -8.27 -13.34
N GLY A 240 -54.26 -8.56 -12.95
CA GLY A 240 -53.30 -7.57 -12.51
C GLY A 240 -53.63 -6.95 -11.13
N ARG A 241 -54.45 -7.61 -10.34
CA ARG A 241 -54.82 -7.18 -8.98
C ARG A 241 -53.94 -7.77 -7.90
N ARG A 242 -53.26 -8.87 -8.21
CA ARG A 242 -52.26 -9.52 -7.33
C ARG A 242 -50.98 -9.77 -8.10
N PHE A 243 -49.88 -9.80 -7.35
CA PHE A 243 -48.53 -9.93 -7.90
C PHE A 243 -47.77 -11.03 -7.18
N ILE A 244 -47.03 -11.84 -7.96
CA ILE A 244 -46.10 -12.84 -7.41
C ILE A 244 -44.74 -12.18 -7.26
N HIS A 245 -44.24 -12.13 -6.05
CA HIS A 245 -42.92 -11.62 -5.74
C HIS A 245 -41.98 -12.75 -5.39
N PHE A 246 -40.77 -12.66 -5.87
CA PHE A 246 -39.65 -13.50 -5.47
C PHE A 246 -38.61 -12.65 -4.75
N ARG A 247 -38.17 -13.14 -3.61
CA ARG A 247 -37.03 -12.59 -2.87
C ARG A 247 -36.04 -13.72 -2.67
N GLY A 248 -34.78 -13.52 -3.10
CA GLY A 248 -33.69 -14.44 -2.91
C GLY A 248 -32.47 -13.74 -2.32
N PHE A 249 -31.79 -14.46 -1.48
CA PHE A 249 -30.59 -13.98 -0.81
C PHE A 249 -29.59 -15.12 -0.67
N ILE A 250 -28.33 -14.85 -1.02
CA ILE A 250 -27.22 -15.79 -0.88
C ILE A 250 -26.07 -15.03 -0.22
N LYS A 251 -25.59 -15.55 0.89
CA LYS A 251 -24.39 -15.09 1.58
C LYS A 251 -23.29 -16.12 1.36
N TYR A 252 -22.12 -15.69 0.95
CA TYR A 252 -21.00 -16.57 0.67
C TYR A 252 -19.67 -15.89 0.94
N ASN A 253 -18.64 -16.70 1.17
CA ASN A 253 -17.26 -16.25 1.24
C ASN A 253 -16.55 -16.62 -0.08
N ASP A 254 -15.75 -15.74 -0.60
CA ASP A 254 -14.81 -16.09 -1.67
C ASP A 254 -13.57 -16.79 -1.09
N VAL A 255 -12.70 -17.30 -1.94
CA VAL A 255 -11.45 -17.96 -1.53
C VAL A 255 -10.48 -17.04 -0.78
N PHE A 256 -10.69 -15.73 -0.87
CA PHE A 256 -9.90 -14.73 -0.15
C PHE A 256 -10.48 -14.43 1.25
N GLY A 257 -11.54 -15.14 1.66
CA GLY A 257 -12.22 -14.94 2.94
C GLY A 257 -13.10 -13.70 3.00
N THR A 258 -13.36 -13.06 1.86
CA THR A 258 -14.23 -11.87 1.79
C THR A 258 -15.68 -12.31 1.76
N GLU A 259 -16.48 -11.82 2.72
CA GLU A 259 -17.91 -12.05 2.76
C GLU A 259 -18.62 -11.25 1.66
N ARG A 260 -19.49 -11.93 0.92
CA ARG A 260 -20.22 -11.40 -0.21
C ARG A 260 -21.70 -11.76 -0.16
N TRP A 261 -22.47 -10.97 -0.89
CA TRP A 261 -23.91 -11.07 -0.87
C TRP A 261 -24.48 -10.93 -2.28
N THR A 262 -25.41 -11.83 -2.60
CA THR A 262 -26.26 -11.69 -3.78
C THR A 262 -27.69 -11.58 -3.32
N ARG A 263 -28.36 -10.51 -3.69
CA ARG A 263 -29.78 -10.26 -3.40
C ARG A 263 -30.53 -10.09 -4.68
N CYS A 264 -31.69 -10.70 -4.75
CA CYS A 264 -32.56 -10.67 -5.91
C CYS A 264 -34.00 -10.43 -5.49
N ARG A 265 -34.59 -9.38 -5.99
CA ARG A 265 -36.01 -9.06 -5.80
C ARG A 265 -36.65 -8.91 -7.18
N ARG A 266 -37.68 -9.73 -7.45
CA ARG A 266 -38.36 -9.76 -8.73
C ARG A 266 -39.86 -9.84 -8.51
N VAL A 267 -40.61 -9.30 -9.46
CA VAL A 267 -42.05 -9.45 -9.55
C VAL A 267 -42.39 -10.12 -10.86
N TRP A 268 -43.33 -11.04 -10.81
CA TRP A 268 -43.87 -11.67 -12.01
C TRP A 268 -44.91 -10.76 -12.63
N GLU A 269 -44.66 -10.34 -13.87
CA GLU A 269 -45.55 -9.49 -14.67
C GLU A 269 -46.03 -10.24 -15.89
N LEU A 270 -47.34 -10.34 -16.07
CA LEU A 270 -47.92 -10.92 -17.25
C LEU A 270 -47.82 -9.94 -18.42
N SER A 271 -47.48 -10.45 -19.58
CA SER A 271 -47.50 -9.69 -20.82
C SER A 271 -48.93 -9.24 -21.14
N GLN A 272 -49.07 -8.02 -21.63
CA GLN A 272 -50.35 -7.57 -22.18
C GLN A 272 -50.73 -8.29 -23.48
N MET A 273 -49.74 -8.79 -24.21
CA MET A 273 -49.98 -9.57 -25.43
C MET A 273 -50.36 -11.00 -25.08
N ARG A 274 -51.39 -11.50 -25.74
CA ARG A 274 -51.75 -12.91 -25.69
C ARG A 274 -51.03 -13.68 -26.77
N ASN A 275 -50.61 -14.87 -26.43
CA ASN A 275 -50.10 -15.85 -27.39
C ASN A 275 -51.22 -16.29 -28.36
N PRO A 276 -50.90 -16.92 -29.48
CA PRO A 276 -51.91 -17.44 -30.42
C PRO A 276 -52.85 -18.47 -29.79
N ASP A 277 -52.44 -19.17 -28.76
CA ASP A 277 -53.22 -20.11 -27.96
C ASP A 277 -54.12 -19.46 -26.88
N GLY A 278 -54.15 -18.13 -26.85
CA GLY A 278 -54.93 -17.36 -25.89
C GLY A 278 -54.27 -17.17 -24.52
N THR A 279 -53.14 -17.83 -24.27
CA THR A 279 -52.38 -17.70 -23.01
C THR A 279 -51.58 -16.39 -22.97
N ARG A 280 -51.19 -15.97 -21.77
CA ARG A 280 -50.30 -14.83 -21.56
C ARG A 280 -48.97 -15.33 -21.07
N SER A 281 -47.90 -14.93 -21.74
CA SER A 281 -46.54 -15.11 -21.22
C SER A 281 -46.29 -14.10 -20.11
N GLY A 282 -45.48 -14.49 -19.15
CA GLY A 282 -45.03 -13.58 -18.10
C GLY A 282 -43.53 -13.50 -18.05
N ARG A 283 -43.04 -12.51 -17.38
CA ARG A 283 -41.62 -12.29 -17.14
C ARG A 283 -41.35 -11.79 -15.73
N TRP A 284 -40.18 -12.11 -15.23
CA TRP A 284 -39.70 -11.56 -13.99
C TRP A 284 -39.09 -10.16 -14.21
N SER A 285 -39.70 -9.15 -13.62
CA SER A 285 -39.25 -7.77 -13.64
C SER A 285 -38.51 -7.44 -12.37
N ARG A 286 -37.42 -6.67 -12.50
CA ARG A 286 -36.65 -6.21 -11.34
C ARG A 286 -37.45 -5.15 -10.57
N ARG A 287 -37.55 -5.33 -9.26
CA ARG A 287 -38.20 -4.37 -8.35
C ARG A 287 -37.30 -4.09 -7.17
N GLY A 288 -37.54 -2.92 -6.55
CA GLY A 288 -36.72 -2.45 -5.43
C GLY A 288 -35.45 -1.71 -5.85
N GLY A 289 -34.77 -1.14 -4.87
CA GLY A 289 -33.55 -0.36 -5.07
C GLY A 289 -32.28 -1.19 -5.23
N ALA A 290 -31.14 -0.51 -5.25
CA ALA A 290 -29.82 -1.18 -5.33
C ALA A 290 -29.58 -2.13 -4.15
N LYS A 291 -30.10 -1.82 -2.95
CA LYS A 291 -29.98 -2.70 -1.78
C LYS A 291 -30.68 -4.05 -1.94
N ASP A 292 -31.75 -4.08 -2.73
CA ASP A 292 -32.60 -5.26 -2.95
C ASP A 292 -32.12 -6.12 -4.12
N ASN A 293 -31.22 -5.60 -4.92
CA ASN A 293 -30.70 -6.24 -6.12
C ASN A 293 -29.20 -5.96 -6.23
N SER A 294 -28.46 -6.30 -5.19
CA SER A 294 -27.01 -6.12 -5.12
C SER A 294 -26.29 -7.44 -5.38
N GLU A 295 -25.25 -7.36 -6.16
CA GLU A 295 -24.21 -8.37 -6.29
C GLU A 295 -22.92 -7.69 -5.80
N THR A 296 -22.34 -8.15 -4.70
CA THR A 296 -21.14 -7.55 -4.13
C THR A 296 -19.92 -8.42 -4.40
#